data_dde29c0d81bbfa4d342be7f1296a9dfa
#
_entry.id   dde29c0d81bbfa4d342be7f1296a9dfa
#
_cell.length_a   1.000
_cell.length_b   1.000
_cell.length_c   1.000
_cell.angle_alpha   90.00
_cell.angle_beta   90.00
_cell.angle_gamma   90.00
#
_symmetry.space_group_name_H-M   'P 1'
#
loop_
_entity.id
_entity.type
_entity.pdbx_description
1 polymer ?
#
loop_
_entity_poly.entity_id
_entity_poly.type
_entity_poly.pdbx_seq_one_letter_code
_entity_poly.pdbx_strand_id
1 'polypeptide(L)'
;MPYLTTRAAATAATEAGRPGLGIPGYAHPLLAPVEWAELTRPGTPLHWAVLNVTDGPGARPDPHCTEAAGRLREAGGTVLGHLAMRDGARTFGELVSDAHRFVDWYRVGGFYLDRAPADRAELAAVRRVTDTLRGLGEGLRIVLGHGTHPYEGYAQAADQLVTFSGAWADYRWSQVAEWTAGYPPERFCHLVHGVPRTHLEEAVRIARWQGAGTIWFTDRRGSRDRDPWASMPAYWDEIVSRIGPGVSE
;
A
#
# COMPACT_ATOMS: atom_id res chain seq x y z
N MET A 1 -18.61 -33.57 24.36
CA MET A 1 -18.43 -32.14 24.34
C MET A 1 -17.46 -31.73 23.22
N PRO A 2 -17.94 -31.35 22.02
CA PRO A 2 -17.12 -30.59 21.06
C PRO A 2 -17.98 -29.54 20.35
N TYR A 3 -18.17 -28.35 20.94
CA TYR A 3 -18.91 -27.25 20.28
C TYR A 3 -18.24 -25.87 20.41
N LEU A 4 -16.98 -25.76 20.77
CA LEU A 4 -16.29 -24.47 20.93
C LEU A 4 -15.30 -24.12 19.83
N THR A 5 -15.02 -25.03 18.87
CA THR A 5 -13.99 -24.80 17.85
C THR A 5 -14.52 -24.16 16.55
N THR A 6 -15.84 -24.19 16.31
CA THR A 6 -16.44 -23.75 15.04
C THR A 6 -16.59 -22.23 14.92
N ARG A 7 -16.74 -21.53 16.04
CA ARG A 7 -16.99 -20.07 16.01
C ARG A 7 -15.72 -19.24 15.78
N ALA A 8 -14.60 -19.68 16.36
CA ALA A 8 -13.30 -19.04 16.14
C ALA A 8 -12.76 -19.24 14.71
N ALA A 9 -12.99 -20.41 14.12
CA ALA A 9 -12.61 -20.68 12.73
C ALA A 9 -13.49 -19.92 11.72
N ALA A 10 -14.79 -19.72 12.01
CA ALA A 10 -15.68 -18.94 11.15
C ALA A 10 -15.39 -17.44 11.21
N THR A 11 -15.02 -16.88 12.37
CA THR A 11 -14.58 -15.48 12.51
C THR A 11 -13.25 -15.24 11.81
N ALA A 12 -12.27 -16.13 11.96
CA ALA A 12 -10.98 -16.04 11.25
C ALA A 12 -11.13 -16.15 9.72
N ALA A 13 -12.03 -17.01 9.22
CA ALA A 13 -12.33 -17.11 7.79
C ALA A 13 -13.09 -15.88 7.24
N THR A 14 -13.88 -15.20 8.08
CA THR A 14 -14.58 -13.97 7.69
C THR A 14 -13.63 -12.76 7.70
N GLU A 15 -12.64 -12.73 8.58
CA GLU A 15 -11.57 -11.71 8.61
C GLU A 15 -10.57 -11.89 7.46
N ALA A 16 -10.22 -13.12 7.10
CA ALA A 16 -9.30 -13.43 5.98
C ALA A 16 -9.81 -12.99 4.59
N GLY A 17 -11.08 -12.59 4.46
CA GLY A 17 -11.66 -12.14 3.18
C GLY A 17 -11.92 -10.63 3.06
N ARG A 18 -11.58 -9.83 4.07
CA ARG A 18 -11.79 -8.38 4.02
C ARG A 18 -10.51 -7.68 3.57
N PRO A 19 -10.59 -6.75 2.59
CA PRO A 19 -9.41 -5.98 2.20
C PRO A 19 -8.99 -5.04 3.32
N GLY A 20 -7.68 -4.79 3.44
CA GLY A 20 -7.15 -3.74 4.31
C GLY A 20 -6.77 -2.50 3.50
N LEU A 21 -6.36 -1.44 4.20
CA LEU A 21 -5.97 -0.18 3.61
C LEU A 21 -4.46 -0.12 3.35
N GLY A 22 -4.07 0.24 2.14
CA GLY A 22 -2.70 0.59 1.79
C GLY A 22 -2.63 2.05 1.38
N ILE A 23 -2.00 2.89 2.20
CA ILE A 23 -1.96 4.33 1.97
C ILE A 23 -0.72 4.67 1.13
N PRO A 24 -0.86 5.08 -0.15
CA PRO A 24 0.28 5.30 -1.04
C PRO A 24 1.13 6.52 -0.69
N GLY A 25 0.64 7.39 0.15
CA GLY A 25 1.34 8.55 0.68
C GLY A 25 0.35 9.64 1.07
N TYR A 26 0.70 10.40 2.10
CA TYR A 26 0.06 11.67 2.38
C TYR A 26 1.06 12.80 2.19
N ALA A 27 0.57 14.05 2.17
CA ALA A 27 1.43 15.20 2.30
C ALA A 27 2.28 15.08 3.59
N HIS A 28 3.36 15.83 3.63
CA HIS A 28 4.28 15.85 4.77
C HIS A 28 3.53 15.98 6.12
N PRO A 29 3.90 15.23 7.19
CA PRO A 29 3.17 15.23 8.47
C PRO A 29 2.92 16.61 9.08
N LEU A 30 3.81 17.57 8.85
CA LEU A 30 3.61 18.96 9.26
C LEU A 30 2.45 19.64 8.53
N LEU A 31 2.17 19.25 7.28
CA LEU A 31 1.11 19.82 6.44
C LEU A 31 -0.20 19.04 6.53
N ALA A 32 -0.14 17.76 6.90
CA ALA A 32 -1.27 16.84 7.01
C ALA A 32 -1.31 16.13 8.38
N PRO A 33 -1.27 16.86 9.52
CA PRO A 33 -1.18 16.24 10.84
C PRO A 33 -2.42 15.42 11.20
N VAL A 34 -3.59 15.83 10.71
CA VAL A 34 -4.86 15.13 10.94
C VAL A 34 -4.87 13.80 10.23
N GLU A 35 -4.45 13.75 8.97
CA GLU A 35 -4.38 12.52 8.17
C GLU A 35 -3.45 11.49 8.80
N TRP A 36 -2.28 11.92 9.26
CA TRP A 36 -1.33 11.04 9.93
C TRP A 36 -1.83 10.56 11.30
N ALA A 37 -2.58 11.38 12.04
CA ALA A 37 -3.20 10.98 13.31
C ALA A 37 -4.30 9.94 13.09
N GLU A 38 -5.11 10.07 12.05
CA GLU A 38 -6.18 9.12 11.72
C GLU A 38 -5.66 7.71 11.39
N LEU A 39 -4.43 7.58 10.88
CA LEU A 39 -3.83 6.27 10.63
C LEU A 39 -3.56 5.47 11.93
N THR A 40 -3.44 6.17 13.05
CA THR A 40 -3.20 5.56 14.37
C THR A 40 -4.51 5.29 15.15
N ARG A 41 -5.67 5.65 14.57
CA ARG A 41 -6.97 5.45 15.21
C ARG A 41 -7.24 3.95 15.39
N PRO A 42 -7.61 3.51 16.62
CA PRO A 42 -7.96 2.11 16.86
C PRO A 42 -9.05 1.60 15.92
N GLY A 43 -8.88 0.39 15.39
CA GLY A 43 -9.83 -0.21 14.45
C GLY A 43 -9.65 0.19 12.98
N THR A 44 -8.69 1.08 12.65
CA THR A 44 -8.31 1.34 11.26
C THR A 44 -7.66 0.08 10.67
N PRO A 45 -8.23 -0.53 9.60
CA PRO A 45 -7.71 -1.77 9.03
C PRO A 45 -6.50 -1.49 8.12
N LEU A 46 -5.45 -0.92 8.71
CA LEU A 46 -4.27 -0.47 7.97
C LEU A 46 -3.30 -1.63 7.74
N HIS A 47 -3.01 -1.94 6.47
CA HIS A 47 -1.97 -2.88 6.10
C HIS A 47 -0.59 -2.20 6.07
N TRP A 48 -0.52 -1.01 5.48
CA TRP A 48 0.69 -0.19 5.44
C TRP A 48 0.40 1.27 5.04
N ALA A 49 1.31 2.16 5.41
CA ALA A 49 1.34 3.53 4.92
C ALA A 49 2.74 3.90 4.42
N VAL A 50 2.80 4.62 3.30
CA VAL A 50 4.05 5.05 2.68
C VAL A 50 4.50 6.37 3.27
N LEU A 51 5.75 6.45 3.69
CA LEU A 51 6.44 7.66 4.08
C LEU A 51 7.28 8.17 2.91
N ASN A 52 6.90 9.32 2.37
CA ASN A 52 7.66 10.05 1.37
C ASN A 52 8.03 11.43 1.93
N VAL A 53 9.31 11.70 2.12
CA VAL A 53 9.77 12.96 2.71
C VAL A 53 9.99 14.01 1.61
N THR A 54 10.76 13.65 0.58
CA THR A 54 11.03 14.52 -0.57
C THR A 54 11.44 13.64 -1.76
N ASP A 55 10.47 12.98 -2.41
CA ASP A 55 10.71 11.97 -3.45
C ASP A 55 11.72 10.88 -2.99
N GLY A 56 11.64 10.53 -1.70
CA GLY A 56 12.55 9.65 -0.99
C GLY A 56 12.73 10.02 0.48
N PRO A 57 13.87 9.66 1.13
CA PRO A 57 14.12 9.88 2.56
C PRO A 57 14.48 11.33 2.92
N GLY A 58 14.69 12.20 1.93
CA GLY A 58 15.21 13.54 2.13
C GLY A 58 16.75 13.60 2.26
N ALA A 59 17.28 14.83 2.37
CA ALA A 59 18.72 15.07 2.50
C ALA A 59 19.24 14.88 3.94
N ARG A 60 18.37 14.95 4.92
CA ARG A 60 18.63 14.78 6.38
C ARG A 60 17.40 14.21 7.05
N PRO A 61 17.52 13.61 8.26
CA PRO A 61 16.37 13.16 9.04
C PRO A 61 15.39 14.31 9.28
N ASP A 62 14.11 14.08 9.03
CA ASP A 62 13.04 15.02 9.34
C ASP A 62 12.34 14.63 10.64
N PRO A 63 12.30 15.50 11.66
CA PRO A 63 11.75 15.18 12.98
C PRO A 63 10.26 14.88 12.94
N HIS A 64 9.48 15.56 12.09
CA HIS A 64 8.03 15.34 11.97
C HIS A 64 7.74 13.98 11.32
N CYS A 65 8.52 13.60 10.30
CA CYS A 65 8.43 12.29 9.67
C CYS A 65 8.87 11.16 10.62
N THR A 66 9.94 11.39 11.42
CA THR A 66 10.40 10.44 12.44
C THR A 66 9.32 10.22 13.51
N GLU A 67 8.69 11.28 13.98
CA GLU A 67 7.62 11.22 14.98
C GLU A 67 6.37 10.53 14.42
N ALA A 68 5.92 10.87 13.22
CA ALA A 68 4.76 10.25 12.58
C ALA A 68 4.97 8.75 12.34
N ALA A 69 6.14 8.36 11.82
CA ALA A 69 6.51 6.97 11.65
C ALA A 69 6.57 6.21 12.98
N GLY A 70 7.09 6.86 14.04
CA GLY A 70 7.13 6.30 15.39
C GLY A 70 5.74 6.00 15.93
N ARG A 71 4.84 6.98 15.91
CA ARG A 71 3.45 6.83 16.36
C ARG A 71 2.71 5.74 15.61
N LEU A 72 2.89 5.66 14.29
CA LEU A 72 2.22 4.64 13.50
C LEU A 72 2.70 3.22 13.86
N ARG A 73 4.01 3.03 14.08
CA ARG A 73 4.55 1.74 14.54
C ARG A 73 4.05 1.36 15.93
N GLU A 74 4.00 2.32 16.87
CA GLU A 74 3.47 2.11 18.23
C GLU A 74 1.99 1.68 18.19
N ALA A 75 1.24 2.17 17.22
CA ALA A 75 -0.14 1.73 16.94
C ALA A 75 -0.24 0.37 16.21
N GLY A 76 0.90 -0.29 15.93
CA GLY A 76 0.95 -1.59 15.23
C GLY A 76 0.89 -1.49 13.69
N GLY A 77 0.96 -0.28 13.12
CA GLY A 77 0.95 -0.06 11.68
C GLY A 77 2.33 -0.27 11.04
N THR A 78 2.35 -0.69 9.78
CA THR A 78 3.57 -0.83 8.98
C THR A 78 3.84 0.45 8.19
N VAL A 79 5.02 1.06 8.40
CA VAL A 79 5.48 2.21 7.60
C VAL A 79 6.41 1.69 6.50
N LEU A 80 6.14 2.07 5.25
CA LEU A 80 6.99 1.76 4.10
C LEU A 80 7.73 3.02 3.63
N GLY A 81 9.04 2.93 3.42
CA GLY A 81 9.81 3.99 2.79
C GLY A 81 9.55 4.07 1.28
N HIS A 82 9.30 5.26 0.76
CA HIS A 82 9.09 5.50 -0.67
C HIS A 82 10.40 5.47 -1.45
N LEU A 83 10.50 4.57 -2.42
CA LEU A 83 11.62 4.48 -3.35
C LEU A 83 11.11 4.62 -4.78
N ALA A 84 11.31 5.79 -5.40
CA ALA A 84 10.92 6.01 -6.80
C ALA A 84 11.87 5.25 -7.75
N MET A 85 11.39 4.21 -8.41
CA MET A 85 12.18 3.47 -9.42
C MET A 85 12.22 4.18 -10.78
N ARG A 86 11.24 5.07 -11.04
CA ARG A 86 11.14 5.85 -12.29
C ARG A 86 11.23 4.95 -13.53
N ASP A 87 10.45 3.87 -13.53
CA ASP A 87 10.39 2.89 -14.62
C ASP A 87 11.78 2.27 -14.94
N GLY A 88 12.61 2.08 -13.92
CA GLY A 88 13.96 1.54 -14.04
C GLY A 88 15.08 2.57 -14.30
N ALA A 89 14.74 3.86 -14.39
CA ALA A 89 15.73 4.91 -14.68
C ALA A 89 16.66 5.24 -13.49
N ARG A 90 16.27 4.90 -12.25
CA ARG A 90 17.13 5.09 -11.08
C ARG A 90 18.18 3.99 -10.95
N THR A 91 19.38 4.39 -10.60
CA THR A 91 20.49 3.44 -10.41
C THR A 91 20.29 2.59 -9.15
N PHE A 92 20.80 1.37 -9.17
CA PHE A 92 20.80 0.46 -8.02
C PHE A 92 21.40 1.11 -6.75
N GLY A 93 22.56 1.82 -6.91
CA GLY A 93 23.24 2.46 -5.79
C GLY A 93 22.42 3.56 -5.13
N GLU A 94 21.67 4.37 -5.88
CA GLU A 94 20.79 5.40 -5.36
C GLU A 94 19.64 4.80 -4.56
N LEU A 95 19.00 3.74 -5.08
CA LEU A 95 17.90 3.05 -4.41
C LEU A 95 18.36 2.44 -3.09
N VAL A 96 19.51 1.77 -3.05
CA VAL A 96 20.07 1.17 -1.84
C VAL A 96 20.49 2.24 -0.83
N SER A 97 21.08 3.35 -1.29
CA SER A 97 21.45 4.46 -0.41
C SER A 97 20.24 5.10 0.27
N ASP A 98 19.15 5.32 -0.48
CA ASP A 98 17.91 5.86 0.08
C ASP A 98 17.25 4.86 1.05
N ALA A 99 17.30 3.57 0.73
CA ALA A 99 16.77 2.53 1.61
C ALA A 99 17.48 2.49 2.97
N HIS A 100 18.82 2.57 2.98
CA HIS A 100 19.60 2.68 4.22
C HIS A 100 19.14 3.89 5.05
N ARG A 101 19.00 5.07 4.42
CA ARG A 101 18.53 6.27 5.12
C ARG A 101 17.13 6.08 5.73
N PHE A 102 16.21 5.42 5.02
CA PHE A 102 14.88 5.11 5.54
C PHE A 102 14.95 4.20 6.77
N VAL A 103 15.77 3.16 6.74
CA VAL A 103 15.97 2.26 7.89
C VAL A 103 16.59 3.02 9.06
N ASP A 104 17.68 3.74 8.81
CA ASP A 104 18.45 4.42 9.86
C ASP A 104 17.67 5.57 10.50
N TRP A 105 16.99 6.40 9.70
CA TRP A 105 16.36 7.64 10.17
C TRP A 105 14.93 7.46 10.65
N TYR A 106 14.16 6.61 9.95
CA TYR A 106 12.71 6.48 10.19
C TYR A 106 12.30 5.08 10.67
N ARG A 107 13.23 4.12 10.68
CA ARG A 107 12.98 2.73 11.11
C ARG A 107 11.76 2.13 10.42
N VAL A 108 11.71 2.24 9.10
CA VAL A 108 10.61 1.72 8.29
C VAL A 108 10.54 0.19 8.37
N GLY A 109 9.34 -0.36 8.27
CA GLY A 109 9.07 -1.81 8.24
C GLY A 109 9.11 -2.41 6.83
N GLY A 110 9.58 -1.65 5.83
CA GLY A 110 9.70 -2.10 4.46
C GLY A 110 9.76 -0.96 3.47
N PHE A 111 9.54 -1.28 2.19
CA PHE A 111 9.67 -0.32 1.09
C PHE A 111 8.52 -0.42 0.10
N TYR A 112 8.04 0.73 -0.35
CA TYR A 112 7.18 0.89 -1.50
C TYR A 112 8.01 1.37 -2.69
N LEU A 113 8.20 0.51 -3.68
CA LEU A 113 8.97 0.81 -4.89
C LEU A 113 8.01 1.37 -5.94
N ASP A 114 7.93 2.69 -6.00
CA ASP A 114 7.03 3.40 -6.90
C ASP A 114 7.51 3.37 -8.34
N ARG A 115 6.57 3.25 -9.30
CA ARG A 115 6.83 3.15 -10.73
C ARG A 115 7.86 2.06 -11.05
N ALA A 116 7.61 0.87 -10.48
CA ALA A 116 8.39 -0.32 -10.77
C ALA A 116 8.14 -0.79 -12.22
N PRO A 117 9.19 -1.19 -12.97
CA PRO A 117 9.01 -1.78 -14.30
C PRO A 117 8.08 -2.99 -14.28
N ALA A 118 7.29 -3.17 -15.33
CA ALA A 118 6.32 -4.27 -15.43
C ALA A 118 6.76 -5.39 -16.41
N ASP A 119 7.74 -5.11 -17.26
CA ASP A 119 8.17 -6.02 -18.32
C ASP A 119 9.09 -7.13 -17.80
N ARG A 120 9.05 -8.29 -18.48
CA ARG A 120 9.91 -9.44 -18.17
C ARG A 120 11.40 -9.12 -18.25
N ALA A 121 11.80 -8.23 -19.13
CA ALA A 121 13.20 -7.88 -19.34
C ALA A 121 13.84 -7.26 -18.08
N GLU A 122 13.07 -6.48 -17.32
CA GLU A 122 13.54 -5.77 -16.13
C GLU A 122 13.46 -6.60 -14.83
N LEU A 123 12.84 -7.77 -14.88
CA LEU A 123 12.60 -8.60 -13.69
C LEU A 123 13.90 -8.94 -12.93
N ALA A 124 14.97 -9.26 -13.64
CA ALA A 124 16.25 -9.62 -13.00
C ALA A 124 16.87 -8.43 -12.25
N ALA A 125 16.79 -7.23 -12.82
CA ALA A 125 17.25 -6.00 -12.17
C ALA A 125 16.41 -5.67 -10.94
N VAL A 126 15.09 -5.78 -11.04
CA VAL A 126 14.17 -5.54 -9.90
C VAL A 126 14.40 -6.58 -8.79
N ARG A 127 14.55 -7.86 -9.10
CA ARG A 127 14.88 -8.89 -8.10
C ARG A 127 16.17 -8.58 -7.35
N ARG A 128 17.21 -8.16 -8.04
CA ARG A 128 18.44 -7.75 -7.39
C ARG A 128 18.22 -6.63 -6.39
N VAL A 129 17.38 -5.65 -6.72
CA VAL A 129 17.02 -4.57 -5.79
C VAL A 129 16.26 -5.13 -4.59
N THR A 130 15.16 -5.86 -4.81
CA THR A 130 14.30 -6.37 -3.73
C THR A 130 15.03 -7.31 -2.79
N ASP A 131 15.91 -8.18 -3.31
CA ASP A 131 16.71 -9.10 -2.48
C ASP A 131 17.73 -8.33 -1.62
N THR A 132 18.35 -7.28 -2.17
CA THR A 132 19.24 -6.40 -1.41
C THR A 132 18.48 -5.65 -0.31
N LEU A 133 17.30 -5.12 -0.62
CA LEU A 133 16.46 -4.41 0.35
C LEU A 133 16.03 -5.32 1.50
N ARG A 134 15.69 -6.58 1.22
CA ARG A 134 15.37 -7.57 2.27
C ARG A 134 16.56 -7.85 3.19
N GLY A 135 17.78 -7.76 2.66
CA GLY A 135 19.01 -7.90 3.45
C GLY A 135 19.31 -6.76 4.42
N LEU A 136 18.59 -5.63 4.35
CA LEU A 136 18.78 -4.48 5.25
C LEU A 136 18.16 -4.67 6.64
N GLY A 137 17.27 -5.65 6.82
CA GLY A 137 16.66 -5.96 8.12
C GLY A 137 15.70 -7.13 8.03
N GLU A 138 15.38 -7.73 9.18
CA GLU A 138 14.44 -8.84 9.26
C GLU A 138 12.99 -8.38 9.04
N GLY A 139 12.22 -9.16 8.27
CA GLY A 139 10.78 -8.94 8.07
C GLY A 139 10.42 -7.70 7.27
N LEU A 140 11.36 -7.08 6.56
CA LEU A 140 11.09 -5.92 5.71
C LEU A 140 10.15 -6.28 4.57
N ARG A 141 9.00 -5.62 4.52
CA ARG A 141 7.97 -5.81 3.50
C ARG A 141 8.34 -5.07 2.21
N ILE A 142 8.20 -5.73 1.08
CA ILE A 142 8.42 -5.13 -0.25
C ILE A 142 7.10 -5.05 -1.01
N VAL A 143 6.72 -3.84 -1.40
CA VAL A 143 5.57 -3.57 -2.26
C VAL A 143 6.06 -2.97 -3.56
N LEU A 144 5.71 -3.57 -4.70
CA LEU A 144 6.03 -3.05 -6.03
C LEU A 144 4.84 -2.30 -6.62
N GLY A 145 5.02 -1.01 -6.85
CA GLY A 145 4.04 -0.11 -7.44
C GLY A 145 4.13 -0.10 -8.97
N HIS A 146 3.58 -1.12 -9.64
CA HIS A 146 3.54 -1.16 -11.10
C HIS A 146 2.39 -0.32 -11.68
N GLY A 147 1.28 -0.22 -10.96
CA GLY A 147 0.07 0.46 -11.42
C GLY A 147 -0.70 -0.29 -12.52
N THR A 148 -0.19 -1.43 -12.95
CA THR A 148 -0.76 -2.35 -13.95
C THR A 148 -0.38 -3.78 -13.59
N HIS A 149 -0.96 -4.78 -14.27
CA HIS A 149 -0.53 -6.16 -14.13
C HIS A 149 0.84 -6.35 -14.78
N PRO A 150 1.90 -6.65 -13.99
CA PRO A 150 3.22 -6.90 -14.54
C PRO A 150 3.34 -8.32 -15.08
N TYR A 151 4.51 -8.65 -15.65
CA TYR A 151 4.87 -10.04 -15.93
C TYR A 151 4.77 -10.89 -14.65
N GLU A 152 4.15 -12.08 -14.74
CA GLU A 152 3.82 -12.93 -13.58
C GLU A 152 4.99 -13.24 -12.64
N GLY A 153 6.22 -13.28 -13.15
CA GLY A 153 7.42 -13.52 -12.37
C GLY A 153 7.68 -12.49 -11.26
N TYR A 154 7.07 -11.30 -11.32
CA TYR A 154 7.17 -10.30 -10.25
C TYR A 154 6.46 -10.72 -8.97
N ALA A 155 5.47 -11.62 -9.05
CA ALA A 155 4.81 -12.15 -7.86
C ALA A 155 5.78 -12.86 -6.90
N GLN A 156 6.93 -13.32 -7.37
CA GLN A 156 7.97 -13.93 -6.53
C GLN A 156 9.06 -12.93 -6.08
N ALA A 157 9.07 -11.73 -6.66
CA ALA A 157 10.08 -10.71 -6.35
C ALA A 157 9.69 -9.84 -5.15
N ALA A 158 8.41 -9.78 -4.79
CA ALA A 158 7.90 -8.90 -3.73
C ALA A 158 6.84 -9.59 -2.88
N ASP A 159 6.47 -8.98 -1.77
CA ASP A 159 5.40 -9.45 -0.89
C ASP A 159 4.04 -9.04 -1.41
N GLN A 160 3.96 -7.90 -2.10
CA GLN A 160 2.73 -7.39 -2.69
C GLN A 160 3.00 -6.61 -3.98
N LEU A 161 2.06 -6.69 -4.92
CA LEU A 161 2.08 -5.97 -6.19
C LEU A 161 0.88 -5.02 -6.25
N VAL A 162 1.13 -3.75 -6.60
CA VAL A 162 0.05 -2.82 -6.97
C VAL A 162 -0.28 -3.07 -8.44
N THR A 163 -1.35 -3.83 -8.67
CA THR A 163 -1.78 -4.26 -10.00
C THR A 163 -2.74 -3.30 -10.67
N PHE A 164 -3.20 -2.29 -9.94
CA PHE A 164 -3.93 -1.16 -10.49
C PHE A 164 -3.59 0.13 -9.71
N SER A 165 -3.25 1.19 -10.43
CA SER A 165 -3.16 2.55 -9.89
C SER A 165 -3.66 3.53 -10.93
N GLY A 166 -4.81 4.20 -10.70
CA GLY A 166 -5.41 5.05 -11.71
C GLY A 166 -6.77 5.62 -11.35
N ALA A 167 -7.41 6.22 -12.35
CA ALA A 167 -8.72 6.87 -12.19
C ALA A 167 -9.86 5.84 -12.09
N TRP A 168 -10.92 6.22 -11.36
CA TRP A 168 -12.16 5.45 -11.28
C TRP A 168 -12.77 5.13 -12.64
N ALA A 169 -12.70 6.07 -13.58
CA ALA A 169 -13.24 5.88 -14.92
C ALA A 169 -12.63 4.67 -15.65
N ASP A 170 -11.32 4.43 -15.43
CA ASP A 170 -10.58 3.32 -16.03
C ASP A 170 -10.75 2.04 -15.19
N TYR A 171 -10.79 2.17 -13.86
CA TYR A 171 -10.93 1.03 -12.94
C TYR A 171 -12.21 0.23 -13.15
N ARG A 172 -13.31 0.89 -13.45
CA ARG A 172 -14.61 0.24 -13.72
C ARG A 172 -14.58 -0.75 -14.88
N TRP A 173 -13.65 -0.57 -15.81
CA TRP A 173 -13.51 -1.37 -17.03
C TRP A 173 -12.20 -2.17 -17.03
N SER A 174 -11.44 -2.11 -15.93
CA SER A 174 -10.19 -2.87 -15.83
C SER A 174 -10.46 -4.36 -15.82
N GLN A 175 -9.53 -5.09 -16.41
CA GLN A 175 -9.54 -6.57 -16.43
C GLN A 175 -8.44 -7.08 -15.52
N VAL A 176 -8.67 -8.25 -14.94
CA VAL A 176 -7.69 -8.96 -14.12
C VAL A 176 -6.91 -9.95 -14.99
N ALA A 177 -5.61 -10.06 -14.78
CA ALA A 177 -4.79 -11.03 -15.47
C ALA A 177 -5.01 -12.44 -14.88
N GLU A 178 -5.18 -13.46 -15.73
CA GLU A 178 -5.50 -14.84 -15.33
C GLU A 178 -4.52 -15.42 -14.30
N TRP A 179 -3.22 -15.12 -14.42
CA TRP A 179 -2.20 -15.62 -13.52
C TRP A 179 -2.41 -15.22 -12.05
N THR A 180 -3.13 -14.12 -11.79
CA THR A 180 -3.39 -13.66 -10.41
C THR A 180 -4.28 -14.64 -9.63
N ALA A 181 -5.10 -15.44 -10.30
CA ALA A 181 -5.94 -16.44 -9.66
C ALA A 181 -5.13 -17.54 -8.92
N GLY A 182 -3.84 -17.69 -9.24
CA GLY A 182 -2.93 -18.61 -8.56
C GLY A 182 -2.36 -18.10 -7.24
N TYR A 183 -2.73 -16.89 -6.81
CA TYR A 183 -2.18 -16.23 -5.63
C TYR A 183 -3.30 -15.74 -4.69
N PRO A 184 -3.04 -15.69 -3.37
CA PRO A 184 -4.02 -15.17 -2.43
C PRO A 184 -4.18 -13.64 -2.56
N PRO A 185 -5.36 -13.08 -2.20
CA PRO A 185 -5.67 -11.65 -2.36
C PRO A 185 -4.67 -10.69 -1.70
N GLU A 186 -4.03 -11.09 -0.61
CA GLU A 186 -3.04 -10.30 0.12
C GLU A 186 -1.81 -9.94 -0.73
N ARG A 187 -1.64 -10.63 -1.86
CA ARG A 187 -0.56 -10.37 -2.82
C ARG A 187 -0.82 -9.18 -3.73
N PHE A 188 -2.06 -8.66 -3.75
CA PHE A 188 -2.44 -7.62 -4.69
C PHE A 188 -3.04 -6.40 -3.99
N CYS A 189 -2.74 -5.22 -4.56
CA CYS A 189 -3.21 -3.93 -4.10
C CYS A 189 -3.77 -3.12 -5.28
N HIS A 190 -4.89 -2.41 -5.04
CA HIS A 190 -5.48 -1.48 -5.99
C HIS A 190 -5.57 -0.07 -5.38
N LEU A 191 -5.06 0.91 -6.11
CA LEU A 191 -5.07 2.33 -5.75
C LEU A 191 -5.94 3.08 -6.76
N VAL A 192 -7.09 3.61 -6.32
CA VAL A 192 -8.07 4.23 -7.22
C VAL A 192 -8.44 5.63 -6.75
N HIS A 193 -8.24 6.60 -7.61
CA HIS A 193 -8.60 8.00 -7.36
C HIS A 193 -9.84 8.44 -8.14
N GLY A 194 -10.50 9.52 -7.66
CA GLY A 194 -11.70 10.04 -8.29
C GLY A 194 -12.93 9.15 -8.12
N VAL A 195 -12.96 8.28 -7.12
CA VAL A 195 -14.11 7.43 -6.80
C VAL A 195 -15.20 8.28 -6.14
N PRO A 196 -16.37 8.47 -6.77
CA PRO A 196 -17.46 9.18 -6.11
C PRO A 196 -17.96 8.38 -4.90
N ARG A 197 -18.39 9.05 -3.83
CA ARG A 197 -18.93 8.40 -2.63
C ARG A 197 -20.05 7.40 -2.95
N THR A 198 -20.91 7.73 -3.91
CA THR A 198 -22.01 6.86 -4.37
C THR A 198 -21.56 5.57 -5.04
N HIS A 199 -20.31 5.47 -5.48
CA HIS A 199 -19.72 4.30 -6.11
C HIS A 199 -18.70 3.56 -5.22
N LEU A 200 -18.54 3.96 -3.96
CA LEU A 200 -17.58 3.33 -3.05
C LEU A 200 -17.85 1.83 -2.87
N GLU A 201 -19.11 1.43 -2.73
CA GLU A 201 -19.49 0.02 -2.61
C GLU A 201 -19.19 -0.77 -3.89
N GLU A 202 -19.45 -0.18 -5.05
CA GLU A 202 -19.10 -0.77 -6.34
C GLU A 202 -17.58 -0.97 -6.46
N ALA A 203 -16.79 0.04 -6.06
CA ALA A 203 -15.33 -0.05 -6.08
C ALA A 203 -14.79 -1.17 -5.19
N VAL A 204 -15.32 -1.31 -3.96
CA VAL A 204 -14.95 -2.40 -3.04
C VAL A 204 -15.34 -3.77 -3.63
N ARG A 205 -16.51 -3.89 -4.26
CA ARG A 205 -16.95 -5.12 -4.91
C ARG A 205 -16.04 -5.51 -6.09
N ILE A 206 -15.65 -4.54 -6.93
CA ILE A 206 -14.71 -4.77 -8.02
C ILE A 206 -13.35 -5.25 -7.47
N ALA A 207 -12.82 -4.60 -6.44
CA ALA A 207 -11.54 -5.00 -5.84
C ALA A 207 -11.57 -6.45 -5.35
N ARG A 208 -12.63 -6.83 -4.62
CA ARG A 208 -12.80 -8.22 -4.16
C ARG A 208 -12.90 -9.21 -5.30
N TRP A 209 -13.67 -8.88 -6.33
CA TRP A 209 -13.82 -9.73 -7.52
C TRP A 209 -12.50 -9.90 -8.28
N GLN A 210 -11.70 -8.83 -8.33
CA GLN A 210 -10.37 -8.85 -8.96
C GLN A 210 -9.27 -9.40 -8.03
N GLY A 211 -9.60 -9.82 -6.82
CA GLY A 211 -8.68 -10.47 -5.89
C GLY A 211 -7.68 -9.52 -5.21
N ALA A 212 -8.03 -8.25 -5.02
CA ALA A 212 -7.19 -7.31 -4.27
C ALA A 212 -7.49 -7.37 -2.76
N GLY A 213 -6.50 -7.81 -1.95
CA GLY A 213 -6.58 -7.84 -0.49
C GLY A 213 -6.15 -6.53 0.17
N THR A 214 -5.58 -5.60 -0.59
CA THR A 214 -5.26 -4.24 -0.12
C THR A 214 -5.82 -3.22 -1.10
N ILE A 215 -6.44 -2.16 -0.57
CA ILE A 215 -7.07 -1.13 -1.39
C ILE A 215 -6.78 0.27 -0.85
N TRP A 216 -6.82 1.24 -1.75
CA TRP A 216 -6.97 2.65 -1.43
C TRP A 216 -7.92 3.31 -2.40
N PHE A 217 -9.02 3.89 -1.90
CA PHE A 217 -9.99 4.61 -2.69
C PHE A 217 -10.13 6.04 -2.18
N THR A 218 -10.06 7.01 -3.09
CA THR A 218 -10.23 8.42 -2.76
C THR A 218 -11.11 9.13 -3.78
N ASP A 219 -11.91 10.08 -3.32
CA ASP A 219 -12.66 11.02 -4.15
C ASP A 219 -11.79 12.09 -4.78
N ARG A 220 -10.56 12.24 -4.28
CA ARG A 220 -9.59 13.17 -4.83
C ARG A 220 -9.25 12.80 -6.26
N ARG A 221 -9.05 13.80 -7.12
CA ARG A 221 -8.69 13.60 -8.51
C ARG A 221 -7.28 14.07 -8.77
N GLY A 222 -6.51 13.25 -9.47
CA GLY A 222 -5.19 13.63 -9.95
C GLY A 222 -5.28 14.69 -11.06
N SER A 223 -4.31 15.61 -11.07
CA SER A 223 -4.05 16.55 -12.16
C SER A 223 -2.55 16.80 -12.24
N ARG A 224 -2.08 17.58 -13.24
CA ARG A 224 -0.65 17.91 -13.36
C ARG A 224 -0.04 18.49 -12.08
N ASP A 225 -0.84 19.26 -11.31
CA ASP A 225 -0.38 20.01 -10.15
C ASP A 225 -0.98 19.48 -8.83
N ARG A 226 -1.68 18.35 -8.88
CA ARG A 226 -2.35 17.80 -7.70
C ARG A 226 -2.20 16.29 -7.63
N ASP A 227 -1.46 15.84 -6.62
CA ASP A 227 -1.37 14.43 -6.25
C ASP A 227 -2.68 13.99 -5.58
N PRO A 228 -3.42 13.01 -6.13
CA PRO A 228 -4.66 12.51 -5.54
C PRO A 228 -4.44 11.78 -4.20
N TRP A 229 -3.21 11.40 -3.92
CA TRP A 229 -2.84 10.64 -2.71
C TRP A 229 -2.48 11.53 -1.52
N ALA A 230 -2.23 12.82 -1.75
CA ALA A 230 -1.70 13.74 -0.75
C ALA A 230 -2.65 14.04 0.44
N SER A 231 -3.94 13.69 0.33
CA SER A 231 -4.92 13.96 1.39
C SER A 231 -5.93 12.82 1.56
N MET A 232 -6.52 12.78 2.75
CA MET A 232 -7.56 11.82 3.11
C MET A 232 -8.82 11.97 2.23
N PRO A 233 -9.51 10.86 1.86
CA PRO A 233 -10.79 10.92 1.19
C PRO A 233 -11.86 11.54 2.09
N ALA A 234 -12.82 12.26 1.50
CA ALA A 234 -13.92 12.88 2.24
C ALA A 234 -14.85 11.85 2.94
N TYR A 235 -14.79 10.58 2.53
CA TYR A 235 -15.56 9.47 3.11
C TYR A 235 -14.69 8.52 3.95
N TRP A 236 -13.65 9.03 4.61
CA TRP A 236 -12.71 8.22 5.40
C TRP A 236 -13.41 7.30 6.41
N ASP A 237 -14.31 7.83 7.23
CA ASP A 237 -15.01 7.02 8.23
C ASP A 237 -15.87 5.92 7.61
N GLU A 238 -16.46 6.22 6.46
CA GLU A 238 -17.27 5.24 5.73
C GLU A 238 -16.43 4.09 5.18
N ILE A 239 -15.26 4.37 4.59
CA ILE A 239 -14.39 3.30 4.08
C ILE A 239 -13.83 2.45 5.22
N VAL A 240 -13.40 3.07 6.33
CA VAL A 240 -12.90 2.37 7.52
C VAL A 240 -13.99 1.46 8.10
N SER A 241 -15.24 1.93 8.23
CA SER A 241 -16.36 1.12 8.75
C SER A 241 -16.73 -0.04 7.83
N ARG A 242 -16.63 0.12 6.51
CA ARG A 242 -16.94 -0.94 5.53
C ARG A 242 -15.88 -2.04 5.46
N ILE A 243 -14.63 -1.69 5.71
CA ILE A 243 -13.48 -2.57 5.58
C ILE A 243 -13.05 -3.11 6.93
N GLY A 244 -13.14 -2.30 8.00
CA GLY A 244 -12.75 -2.64 9.35
C GLY A 244 -13.56 -3.79 9.97
N PRO A 245 -13.13 -4.31 11.12
CA PRO A 245 -13.91 -5.28 11.88
C PRO A 245 -15.27 -4.64 12.19
N GLY A 246 -16.35 -5.24 11.67
CA GLY A 246 -17.71 -4.76 11.93
C GLY A 246 -17.92 -4.65 13.43
N VAL A 247 -18.46 -3.52 13.88
CA VAL A 247 -18.98 -3.40 15.25
C VAL A 247 -20.06 -4.47 15.37
N SER A 248 -19.79 -5.51 16.16
CA SER A 248 -20.84 -6.48 16.51
C SER A 248 -21.83 -5.74 17.39
N GLU A 249 -23.01 -5.45 16.83
CA GLU A 249 -24.18 -5.11 17.65
C GLU A 249 -24.62 -6.29 18.53
#